data_abf81d5306183bbe661730802dd6b0d0
#
_entry.id   abf81d5306183bbe661730802dd6b0d0
#
_cell.length_a   1.000
_cell.length_b   1.000
_cell.length_c   1.000
_cell.angle_alpha   90.00
_cell.angle_beta   90.00
_cell.angle_gamma   90.00
#
_symmetry.space_group_name_H-M   'P 1'
#
loop_
_entity.id
_entity.type
_entity.pdbx_description
1 polymer ?
#
loop_
_entity_poly.entity_id
_entity_poly.type
_entity_poly.pdbx_seq_one_letter_code
_entity_poly.pdbx_strand_id
1 'polypeptide(L)'
;MSKSDQLFEQARQTIPGGVNSPVRAFNGVGGTPRFIDHADGAYLYDVDGQAYVDYIGSWGPMLLGHNHPVIKAAVIKAVEKGLSYGAPTEIEVLMAEKVRQIVPSMEQVRMVNSGTEATMSAIRLARGYTGRDKIVKFEGCYHGHADSLLVKAGSGALTLGQPNSPGVPADFAKHTLTCVYNDLDSVREAFTQYGSEIACIIVEPVAGNMNCIPPVPGFLEGLRAICDEFGALLILDEVMTGFRVSLRGAQGHYNIDPDLTTLGKIIGAGMPVGAFGGKKKVMQHIAPTGPVYQAGTLSGNPVAMAAGLAMLDLLLEPGLYDQLSAKTAQVAEGLKAAAAKHGIPLAITYVGGMFGFFFTDEPEITRYEQVTRCDMERFKRFYHLMLEEGVYLAPSAYEAGFLSLAHGDQEIEHTLAAADRCFAKLAG
;
A
#
# COMPACT_ATOMS: atom_id res chain seq x y z
N MET A 1 -29.64 15.91 9.48
CA MET A 1 -28.50 15.09 9.99
C MET A 1 -28.66 13.72 9.39
N SER A 2 -27.74 13.27 8.56
CA SER A 2 -27.77 11.94 7.95
C SER A 2 -27.54 10.84 9.01
N LYS A 3 -27.76 9.58 8.66
CA LYS A 3 -27.44 8.47 9.54
C LYS A 3 -25.93 8.35 9.75
N SER A 4 -25.12 8.66 8.72
CA SER A 4 -23.65 8.74 8.84
C SER A 4 -23.22 9.80 9.85
N ASP A 5 -23.85 11.00 9.87
CA ASP A 5 -23.54 12.03 10.88
C ASP A 5 -23.82 11.53 12.30
N GLN A 6 -24.98 10.90 12.52
CA GLN A 6 -25.35 10.37 13.83
C GLN A 6 -24.38 9.28 14.31
N LEU A 7 -24.01 8.36 13.41
CA LEU A 7 -23.07 7.28 13.73
C LEU A 7 -21.66 7.82 14.00
N PHE A 8 -21.23 8.86 13.29
CA PHE A 8 -19.92 9.45 13.54
C PHE A 8 -19.86 10.16 14.90
N GLU A 9 -20.90 10.91 15.27
CA GLU A 9 -21.00 11.50 16.61
C GLU A 9 -20.97 10.42 17.71
N GLN A 10 -21.69 9.31 17.53
CA GLN A 10 -21.67 8.20 18.47
C GLN A 10 -20.30 7.51 18.51
N ALA A 11 -19.68 7.26 17.36
CA ALA A 11 -18.38 6.61 17.26
C ALA A 11 -17.29 7.41 17.99
N ARG A 12 -17.29 8.74 17.89
CA ARG A 12 -16.33 9.60 18.58
C ARG A 12 -16.38 9.51 20.11
N GLN A 13 -17.48 9.03 20.66
CA GLN A 13 -17.60 8.82 22.13
C GLN A 13 -16.91 7.52 22.58
N THR A 14 -16.73 6.56 21.70
CA THR A 14 -16.25 5.20 22.05
C THR A 14 -14.96 4.80 21.33
N ILE A 15 -14.66 5.42 20.20
CA ILE A 15 -13.48 5.13 19.38
C ILE A 15 -12.69 6.44 19.21
N PRO A 16 -11.39 6.46 19.46
CA PRO A 16 -10.57 7.67 19.27
C PRO A 16 -10.72 8.24 17.86
N GLY A 17 -11.22 9.49 17.77
CA GLY A 17 -11.52 10.14 16.49
C GLY A 17 -12.68 9.51 15.69
N GLY A 18 -13.41 8.55 16.28
CA GLY A 18 -14.54 7.85 15.64
C GLY A 18 -14.15 6.77 14.63
N VAL A 19 -12.86 6.42 14.52
CA VAL A 19 -12.33 5.50 13.50
C VAL A 19 -11.23 4.60 14.04
N ASN A 20 -11.06 3.42 13.44
CA ASN A 20 -9.98 2.47 13.75
C ASN A 20 -8.72 2.68 12.88
N SER A 21 -8.73 3.68 11.97
CA SER A 21 -7.56 4.11 11.20
C SER A 21 -7.71 5.59 10.84
N PRO A 22 -6.67 6.44 11.08
CA PRO A 22 -6.81 7.91 11.09
C PRO A 22 -7.36 8.52 9.80
N VAL A 23 -6.96 8.03 8.64
CA VAL A 23 -7.36 8.57 7.34
C VAL A 23 -8.88 8.49 7.10
N ARG A 24 -9.57 7.53 7.74
CA ARG A 24 -11.01 7.32 7.63
C ARG A 24 -11.84 8.44 8.27
N ALA A 25 -11.24 9.27 9.13
CA ALA A 25 -11.92 10.38 9.81
C ALA A 25 -12.14 11.63 8.94
N PHE A 26 -11.73 11.62 7.67
CA PHE A 26 -11.82 12.76 6.74
C PHE A 26 -11.05 14.00 7.15
N ASN A 27 -10.11 13.90 8.08
CA ASN A 27 -9.30 15.04 8.52
C ASN A 27 -8.54 15.72 7.37
N GLY A 28 -8.17 14.96 6.34
CA GLY A 28 -7.48 15.48 5.15
C GLY A 28 -8.36 16.31 4.22
N VAL A 29 -9.68 16.09 4.22
CA VAL A 29 -10.63 16.72 3.31
C VAL A 29 -11.74 17.51 4.02
N GLY A 30 -11.97 17.22 5.32
CA GLY A 30 -13.07 17.79 6.10
C GLY A 30 -14.40 17.09 5.85
N GLY A 31 -15.43 17.52 6.57
CA GLY A 31 -16.77 16.94 6.48
C GLY A 31 -16.93 15.66 7.31
N THR A 32 -18.04 14.96 7.09
CA THR A 32 -18.39 13.72 7.80
C THR A 32 -18.07 12.50 6.94
N PRO A 33 -17.34 11.50 7.50
CA PRO A 33 -17.11 10.24 6.79
C PRO A 33 -18.41 9.52 6.45
N ARG A 34 -18.45 8.84 5.32
CA ARG A 34 -19.57 7.96 4.99
C ARG A 34 -19.43 6.64 5.77
N PHE A 35 -20.51 6.23 6.43
CA PHE A 35 -20.59 4.92 7.08
C PHE A 35 -21.13 3.92 6.06
N ILE A 36 -20.34 2.92 5.74
CA ILE A 36 -20.65 1.93 4.71
C ILE A 36 -21.45 0.79 5.32
N ASP A 37 -22.56 0.42 4.68
CA ASP A 37 -23.40 -0.71 5.04
C ASP A 37 -22.90 -2.00 4.39
N HIS A 38 -22.69 -1.97 3.08
CA HIS A 38 -22.17 -3.11 2.31
C HIS A 38 -21.41 -2.66 1.08
N ALA A 39 -20.78 -3.62 0.39
CA ALA A 39 -20.05 -3.38 -0.85
C ALA A 39 -20.21 -4.56 -1.79
N ASP A 40 -20.30 -4.29 -3.10
CA ASP A 40 -20.41 -5.31 -4.13
C ASP A 40 -19.79 -4.83 -5.45
N GLY A 41 -19.04 -5.69 -6.12
CA GLY A 41 -18.34 -5.32 -7.36
C GLY A 41 -17.45 -4.07 -7.19
N ALA A 42 -17.72 -3.04 -7.97
CA ALA A 42 -17.00 -1.77 -7.92
C ALA A 42 -17.63 -0.72 -6.99
N TYR A 43 -18.64 -1.09 -6.18
CA TYR A 43 -19.44 -0.13 -5.43
C TYR A 43 -19.35 -0.30 -3.92
N LEU A 44 -19.36 0.86 -3.23
CA LEU A 44 -19.70 0.98 -1.81
C LEU A 44 -21.12 1.51 -1.68
N TYR A 45 -21.86 1.01 -0.70
CA TYR A 45 -23.21 1.48 -0.35
C TYR A 45 -23.20 1.97 1.08
N ASP A 46 -23.58 3.23 1.29
CA ASP A 46 -23.60 3.79 2.63
C ASP A 46 -24.92 3.51 3.37
N VAL A 47 -24.92 3.77 4.67
CA VAL A 47 -26.10 3.58 5.55
C VAL A 47 -27.25 4.54 5.25
N ASP A 48 -27.02 5.55 4.43
CA ASP A 48 -28.03 6.51 3.97
C ASP A 48 -28.63 6.10 2.61
N GLY A 49 -28.16 4.97 2.04
CA GLY A 49 -28.69 4.37 0.79
C GLY A 49 -28.06 4.93 -0.48
N GLN A 50 -26.93 5.64 -0.38
CA GLN A 50 -26.19 6.14 -1.53
C GLN A 50 -25.16 5.10 -2.00
N ALA A 51 -25.00 5.00 -3.32
CA ALA A 51 -23.98 4.15 -3.96
C ALA A 51 -22.84 5.01 -4.50
N TYR A 52 -21.62 4.49 -4.40
CA TYR A 52 -20.40 5.16 -4.86
C TYR A 52 -19.54 4.19 -5.65
N VAL A 53 -19.05 4.61 -6.82
CA VAL A 53 -17.95 3.90 -7.51
C VAL A 53 -16.69 4.06 -6.65
N ASP A 54 -16.10 2.93 -6.24
CA ASP A 54 -15.05 2.88 -5.22
C ASP A 54 -13.65 2.80 -5.80
N TYR A 55 -12.86 3.86 -5.64
CA TYR A 55 -11.43 3.89 -5.99
C TYR A 55 -10.49 3.72 -4.79
N ILE A 56 -11.04 3.39 -3.61
CA ILE A 56 -10.24 3.02 -2.43
C ILE A 56 -9.95 1.51 -2.43
N GLY A 57 -10.93 0.68 -2.83
CA GLY A 57 -10.79 -0.77 -2.87
C GLY A 57 -10.31 -1.35 -1.54
N SER A 58 -10.86 -0.86 -0.40
CA SER A 58 -10.41 -1.21 0.96
C SER A 58 -8.92 -0.91 1.21
N TRP A 59 -8.38 0.15 0.60
CA TRP A 59 -6.95 0.53 0.61
C TRP A 59 -6.04 -0.45 -0.13
N GLY A 60 -6.59 -1.09 -1.17
CA GLY A 60 -5.85 -1.92 -2.10
C GLY A 60 -6.21 -3.41 -2.19
N PRO A 61 -6.78 -4.09 -1.16
CA PRO A 61 -7.08 -5.53 -1.24
C PRO A 61 -8.02 -5.95 -2.37
N MET A 62 -8.97 -5.09 -2.76
CA MET A 62 -10.08 -5.45 -3.63
C MET A 62 -9.73 -5.39 -5.14
N LEU A 63 -8.69 -6.14 -5.56
CA LEU A 63 -8.26 -6.16 -6.97
C LEU A 63 -9.35 -6.71 -7.91
N LEU A 64 -10.14 -7.68 -7.45
CA LEU A 64 -11.24 -8.30 -8.19
C LEU A 64 -12.59 -7.64 -7.92
N GLY A 65 -12.62 -6.55 -7.14
CA GLY A 65 -13.83 -5.94 -6.63
C GLY A 65 -14.28 -6.52 -5.30
N HIS A 66 -15.34 -5.92 -4.75
CA HIS A 66 -15.94 -6.35 -3.50
C HIS A 66 -16.77 -7.61 -3.66
N ASN A 67 -16.89 -8.39 -2.57
CA ASN A 67 -17.81 -9.52 -2.47
C ASN A 67 -17.66 -10.57 -3.59
N HIS A 68 -16.45 -10.78 -4.10
CA HIS A 68 -16.21 -11.70 -5.21
C HIS A 68 -16.71 -13.12 -4.88
N PRO A 69 -17.57 -13.75 -5.71
CA PRO A 69 -18.32 -14.97 -5.34
C PRO A 69 -17.41 -16.15 -5.03
N VAL A 70 -16.31 -16.34 -5.75
CA VAL A 70 -15.37 -17.45 -5.53
C VAL A 70 -14.64 -17.29 -4.20
N ILE A 71 -14.17 -16.07 -3.88
CA ILE A 71 -13.49 -15.79 -2.60
C ILE A 71 -14.45 -15.96 -1.45
N LYS A 72 -15.66 -15.41 -1.56
CA LYS A 72 -16.73 -15.55 -0.55
C LYS A 72 -17.05 -17.02 -0.27
N ALA A 73 -17.23 -17.84 -1.32
CA ALA A 73 -17.49 -19.26 -1.18
C ALA A 73 -16.33 -20.01 -0.47
N ALA A 74 -15.08 -19.68 -0.79
CA ALA A 74 -13.91 -20.25 -0.12
C ALA A 74 -13.87 -19.91 1.36
N VAL A 75 -14.19 -18.66 1.74
CA VAL A 75 -14.28 -18.20 3.13
C VAL A 75 -15.38 -18.96 3.88
N ILE A 76 -16.59 -19.06 3.32
CA ILE A 76 -17.72 -19.78 3.94
C ILE A 76 -17.34 -21.23 4.20
N LYS A 77 -16.78 -21.91 3.21
CA LYS A 77 -16.32 -23.30 3.33
C LYS A 77 -15.24 -23.49 4.41
N ALA A 78 -14.35 -22.51 4.59
CA ALA A 78 -13.34 -22.55 5.64
C ALA A 78 -13.96 -22.35 7.03
N VAL A 79 -14.89 -21.39 7.17
CA VAL A 79 -15.60 -21.11 8.43
C VAL A 79 -16.37 -22.33 8.93
N GLU A 80 -16.97 -23.13 8.05
CA GLU A 80 -17.68 -24.39 8.42
C GLU A 80 -16.78 -25.41 9.12
N LYS A 81 -15.44 -25.34 8.92
CA LYS A 81 -14.45 -26.21 9.55
C LYS A 81 -13.86 -25.64 10.85
N GLY A 82 -14.18 -24.39 11.18
CA GLY A 82 -13.67 -23.66 12.34
C GLY A 82 -12.83 -22.45 11.96
N LEU A 83 -12.71 -21.51 12.90
CA LEU A 83 -12.10 -20.20 12.63
C LEU A 83 -10.56 -20.20 12.78
N SER A 84 -10.04 -20.97 13.75
CA SER A 84 -8.61 -21.01 14.08
C SER A 84 -8.31 -22.23 14.95
N TYR A 85 -7.14 -22.84 14.77
CA TYR A 85 -6.82 -24.10 15.43
C TYR A 85 -5.63 -24.03 16.39
N GLY A 86 -4.78 -23.00 16.28
CA GLY A 86 -3.51 -22.92 17.03
C GLY A 86 -2.53 -24.04 16.68
N ALA A 87 -2.66 -24.63 15.49
CA ALA A 87 -1.86 -25.72 14.96
C ALA A 87 -1.64 -25.55 13.46
N PRO A 88 -0.55 -26.14 12.88
CA PRO A 88 -0.31 -26.09 11.44
C PRO A 88 -1.44 -26.70 10.63
N THR A 89 -1.67 -26.17 9.43
CA THR A 89 -2.71 -26.62 8.51
C THR A 89 -2.16 -26.86 7.11
N GLU A 90 -2.80 -27.73 6.34
CA GLU A 90 -2.44 -27.97 4.94
C GLU A 90 -2.54 -26.69 4.10
N ILE A 91 -3.56 -25.86 4.35
CA ILE A 91 -3.81 -24.65 3.57
C ILE A 91 -2.70 -23.59 3.74
N GLU A 92 -1.99 -23.56 4.89
CA GLU A 92 -0.81 -22.73 5.07
C GLU A 92 0.33 -23.15 4.14
N VAL A 93 0.52 -24.45 3.95
CA VAL A 93 1.53 -25.00 3.03
C VAL A 93 1.18 -24.62 1.61
N LEU A 94 -0.08 -24.84 1.19
CA LEU A 94 -0.56 -24.47 -0.16
C LEU A 94 -0.41 -22.97 -0.43
N MET A 95 -0.71 -22.14 0.56
CA MET A 95 -0.56 -20.68 0.44
C MET A 95 0.89 -20.26 0.28
N ALA A 96 1.79 -20.80 1.08
CA ALA A 96 3.22 -20.52 0.99
C ALA A 96 3.81 -20.98 -0.36
N GLU A 97 3.43 -22.17 -0.82
CA GLU A 97 3.84 -22.69 -2.13
C GLU A 97 3.32 -21.83 -3.29
N LYS A 98 2.06 -21.38 -3.21
CA LYS A 98 1.47 -20.47 -4.21
C LYS A 98 2.22 -19.15 -4.28
N VAL A 99 2.52 -18.53 -3.14
CA VAL A 99 3.33 -17.28 -3.10
C VAL A 99 4.71 -17.51 -3.72
N ARG A 100 5.41 -18.58 -3.36
CA ARG A 100 6.73 -18.93 -3.91
C ARG A 100 6.69 -19.17 -5.42
N GLN A 101 5.64 -19.80 -5.91
CA GLN A 101 5.45 -20.05 -7.35
C GLN A 101 5.31 -18.75 -8.13
N ILE A 102 4.55 -17.80 -7.58
CA ILE A 102 4.26 -16.51 -8.25
C ILE A 102 5.41 -15.51 -8.06
N VAL A 103 6.04 -15.48 -6.86
CA VAL A 103 7.11 -14.55 -6.49
C VAL A 103 8.37 -15.34 -6.12
N PRO A 104 9.19 -15.75 -7.11
CA PRO A 104 10.30 -16.68 -6.89
C PRO A 104 11.42 -16.19 -5.97
N SER A 105 11.57 -14.85 -5.80
CA SER A 105 12.50 -14.26 -4.84
C SER A 105 12.18 -14.64 -3.39
N MET A 106 10.93 -15.00 -3.11
CA MET A 106 10.46 -15.47 -1.80
C MET A 106 10.65 -16.98 -1.67
N GLU A 107 11.91 -17.44 -1.57
CA GLU A 107 12.25 -18.86 -1.43
C GLU A 107 11.67 -19.51 -0.17
N GLN A 108 11.49 -18.73 0.91
CA GLN A 108 10.74 -19.09 2.10
C GLN A 108 9.82 -17.94 2.51
N VAL A 109 8.65 -18.27 3.07
CA VAL A 109 7.58 -17.32 3.43
C VAL A 109 7.11 -17.58 4.85
N ARG A 110 6.87 -16.51 5.61
CA ARG A 110 6.22 -16.55 6.92
C ARG A 110 4.98 -15.66 6.87
N MET A 111 3.81 -16.25 7.19
CA MET A 111 2.55 -15.51 7.30
C MET A 111 2.48 -14.74 8.61
N VAL A 112 1.87 -13.55 8.55
CA VAL A 112 1.54 -12.67 9.66
C VAL A 112 0.14 -12.09 9.43
N ASN A 113 -0.34 -11.15 10.27
CA ASN A 113 -1.72 -10.67 10.20
C ASN A 113 -1.86 -9.26 9.57
N SER A 114 -0.77 -8.58 9.32
CA SER A 114 -0.78 -7.22 8.76
C SER A 114 0.53 -6.88 8.04
N GLY A 115 0.50 -5.82 7.21
CA GLY A 115 1.71 -5.26 6.61
C GLY A 115 2.69 -4.73 7.67
N THR A 116 2.19 -4.16 8.78
CA THR A 116 3.03 -3.70 9.89
C THR A 116 3.82 -4.84 10.52
N GLU A 117 3.18 -5.98 10.77
CA GLU A 117 3.88 -7.16 11.30
C GLU A 117 4.91 -7.70 10.29
N ALA A 118 4.57 -7.68 8.99
CA ALA A 118 5.47 -8.12 7.93
C ALA A 118 6.74 -7.26 7.89
N THR A 119 6.61 -5.95 7.82
CA THR A 119 7.75 -5.01 7.75
C THR A 119 8.57 -5.00 9.04
N MET A 120 7.91 -4.98 10.20
CA MET A 120 8.58 -5.09 11.49
C MET A 120 9.43 -6.36 11.60
N SER A 121 8.89 -7.49 11.14
CA SER A 121 9.57 -8.78 11.19
C SER A 121 10.72 -8.86 10.19
N ALA A 122 10.53 -8.34 8.98
CA ALA A 122 11.58 -8.28 7.96
C ALA A 122 12.77 -7.42 8.41
N ILE A 123 12.53 -6.28 9.04
CA ILE A 123 13.58 -5.40 9.59
C ILE A 123 14.31 -6.09 10.74
N ARG A 124 13.57 -6.71 11.67
CA ARG A 124 14.20 -7.48 12.77
C ARG A 124 15.08 -8.59 12.22
N LEU A 125 14.61 -9.30 11.19
CA LEU A 125 15.37 -10.34 10.53
C LEU A 125 16.63 -9.77 9.86
N ALA A 126 16.52 -8.66 9.13
CA ALA A 126 17.66 -8.01 8.50
C ALA A 126 18.74 -7.60 9.52
N ARG A 127 18.34 -7.02 10.63
CA ARG A 127 19.23 -6.69 11.75
C ARG A 127 19.88 -7.93 12.36
N GLY A 128 19.09 -8.98 12.63
CA GLY A 128 19.59 -10.22 13.20
C GLY A 128 20.53 -10.99 12.27
N TYR A 129 20.28 -10.94 10.96
CA TYR A 129 21.13 -11.57 9.94
C TYR A 129 22.46 -10.86 9.74
N THR A 130 22.43 -9.52 9.66
CA THR A 130 23.62 -8.70 9.37
C THR A 130 24.42 -8.35 10.62
N GLY A 131 23.82 -8.44 11.82
CA GLY A 131 24.42 -7.94 13.06
C GLY A 131 24.54 -6.41 13.11
N ARG A 132 23.73 -5.69 12.34
CA ARG A 132 23.76 -4.23 12.21
C ARG A 132 22.44 -3.63 12.67
N ASP A 133 22.47 -2.38 13.18
CA ASP A 133 21.30 -1.74 13.81
C ASP A 133 20.56 -0.75 12.93
N LYS A 134 21.27 -0.04 12.02
CA LYS A 134 20.67 1.03 11.24
C LYS A 134 19.88 0.50 10.04
N ILE A 135 18.84 1.24 9.68
CA ILE A 135 18.05 1.00 8.46
C ILE A 135 17.93 2.28 7.66
N VAL A 136 17.74 2.15 6.36
CA VAL A 136 17.39 3.26 5.45
C VAL A 136 15.94 3.10 5.02
N LYS A 137 15.17 4.17 5.11
CA LYS A 137 13.83 4.34 4.51
C LYS A 137 13.77 5.64 3.71
N PHE A 138 12.63 5.92 3.07
CA PHE A 138 12.47 7.11 2.23
C PHE A 138 11.37 8.04 2.75
N GLU A 139 11.55 9.35 2.53
CA GLU A 139 10.53 10.35 2.79
C GLU A 139 9.25 10.03 2.00
N GLY A 140 8.11 10.26 2.64
CA GLY A 140 6.79 10.00 2.04
C GLY A 140 6.39 8.53 1.97
N CYS A 141 7.32 7.58 2.15
CA CYS A 141 7.00 6.15 2.21
C CYS A 141 6.50 5.75 3.60
N TYR A 142 5.53 4.82 3.62
CA TYR A 142 4.95 4.26 4.83
C TYR A 142 5.09 2.74 4.85
N HIS A 143 5.57 2.22 5.96
CA HIS A 143 5.86 0.79 6.12
C HIS A 143 5.21 0.20 7.39
N GLY A 144 4.03 0.71 7.77
CA GLY A 144 3.38 0.34 9.03
C GLY A 144 3.83 1.22 10.21
N HIS A 145 3.32 0.89 11.40
CA HIS A 145 3.44 1.74 12.58
C HIS A 145 4.34 1.15 13.69
N ALA A 146 5.33 0.33 13.33
CA ALA A 146 6.38 -0.05 14.25
C ALA A 146 7.27 1.17 14.59
N ASP A 147 7.75 1.28 15.82
CA ASP A 147 8.49 2.44 16.32
C ASP A 147 9.68 2.86 15.44
N SER A 148 10.43 1.88 14.92
CA SER A 148 11.56 2.14 14.02
C SER A 148 11.16 2.75 12.66
N LEU A 149 9.87 2.71 12.30
CA LEU A 149 9.34 3.17 11.03
C LEU A 149 8.53 4.48 11.14
N LEU A 150 8.11 4.85 12.35
CA LEU A 150 7.48 6.15 12.65
C LEU A 150 8.55 7.24 12.85
N VAL A 151 9.35 7.44 11.81
CA VAL A 151 10.50 8.34 11.79
C VAL A 151 10.43 9.22 10.56
N LYS A 152 10.69 10.51 10.72
CA LYS A 152 10.80 11.51 9.65
C LYS A 152 12.24 11.97 9.47
N ALA A 153 12.55 12.61 8.35
CA ALA A 153 13.82 13.28 8.14
C ALA A 153 14.05 14.35 9.21
N GLY A 154 15.29 14.48 9.68
CA GLY A 154 15.71 15.62 10.50
C GLY A 154 16.00 16.86 9.63
N SER A 155 16.41 17.95 10.26
CA SER A 155 16.81 19.18 9.58
C SER A 155 18.21 19.04 8.97
N GLY A 156 18.32 18.47 7.78
CA GLY A 156 19.57 18.26 7.03
C GLY A 156 19.62 16.89 6.36
N ALA A 157 20.33 16.76 5.26
CA ALA A 157 20.33 15.59 4.39
C ALA A 157 20.75 14.28 5.06
N LEU A 158 21.46 14.32 6.20
CA LEU A 158 21.96 13.14 6.92
C LEU A 158 21.71 13.19 8.43
N THR A 159 20.71 13.93 8.89
CA THR A 159 20.37 13.91 10.30
C THR A 159 19.74 12.57 10.69
N LEU A 160 20.19 12.03 11.83
CA LEU A 160 19.53 10.89 12.46
C LEU A 160 18.03 11.15 12.58
N GLY A 161 17.22 10.15 12.31
CA GLY A 161 15.77 10.26 12.25
C GLY A 161 15.17 10.87 13.53
N GLN A 162 14.15 11.69 13.34
CA GLN A 162 13.35 12.25 14.42
C GLN A 162 12.05 11.46 14.56
N PRO A 163 11.55 11.20 15.79
CA PRO A 163 10.24 10.58 15.96
C PRO A 163 9.15 11.34 15.21
N ASN A 164 8.32 10.61 14.45
CA ASN A 164 7.16 11.17 13.74
C ASN A 164 5.87 11.08 14.58
N SER A 165 5.94 10.42 15.73
CA SER A 165 4.82 10.26 16.65
C SER A 165 5.31 10.42 18.10
N PRO A 166 4.55 11.11 18.97
CA PRO A 166 4.73 10.99 20.40
C PRO A 166 4.66 9.52 20.83
N GLY A 167 5.50 9.15 21.80
CA GLY A 167 5.59 7.76 22.27
C GLY A 167 6.70 6.93 21.59
N VAL A 168 7.26 7.38 20.47
CA VAL A 168 8.46 6.77 19.89
C VAL A 168 9.69 7.34 20.57
N PRO A 169 10.50 6.53 21.29
CA PRO A 169 11.73 7.00 21.93
C PRO A 169 12.75 7.49 20.90
N ALA A 170 13.46 8.58 21.20
CA ALA A 170 14.51 9.10 20.33
C ALA A 170 15.62 8.06 20.04
N ASP A 171 15.89 7.18 21.02
CA ASP A 171 16.85 6.10 20.87
C ASP A 171 16.45 5.05 19.83
N PHE A 172 15.16 4.87 19.56
CA PHE A 172 14.70 4.05 18.43
C PHE A 172 14.86 4.79 17.11
N ALA A 173 14.46 6.06 17.06
CA ALA A 173 14.49 6.87 15.85
C ALA A 173 15.91 7.08 15.30
N LYS A 174 16.92 7.16 16.16
CA LYS A 174 18.33 7.37 15.75
C LYS A 174 18.93 6.25 14.89
N HIS A 175 18.30 5.06 14.87
CA HIS A 175 18.73 3.94 14.04
C HIS A 175 18.07 3.93 12.65
N THR A 176 17.20 4.89 12.37
CA THR A 176 16.52 4.99 11.07
C THR A 176 16.99 6.23 10.32
N LEU A 177 17.64 6.00 9.18
CA LEU A 177 18.07 7.03 8.25
C LEU A 177 16.97 7.25 7.22
N THR A 178 16.58 8.48 6.98
CA THR A 178 15.57 8.84 5.99
C THR A 178 16.24 9.52 4.80
N CYS A 179 16.17 8.88 3.63
CA CYS A 179 16.69 9.38 2.38
C CYS A 179 15.57 9.95 1.49
N VAL A 180 15.94 10.62 0.41
CA VAL A 180 15.00 11.17 -0.57
C VAL A 180 14.66 10.08 -1.60
N TYR A 181 13.38 9.85 -1.84
CA TYR A 181 12.91 8.91 -2.84
C TYR A 181 13.31 9.39 -4.25
N ASN A 182 13.71 8.46 -5.12
CA ASN A 182 14.23 8.76 -6.46
C ASN A 182 15.56 9.58 -6.48
N ASP A 183 16.34 9.51 -5.39
CA ASP A 183 17.63 10.19 -5.26
C ASP A 183 18.70 9.25 -4.72
N LEU A 184 19.50 8.66 -5.61
CA LEU A 184 20.60 7.76 -5.25
C LEU A 184 21.74 8.47 -4.52
N ASP A 185 21.94 9.77 -4.75
CA ASP A 185 23.02 10.52 -4.10
C ASP A 185 22.78 10.60 -2.59
N SER A 186 21.52 10.84 -2.17
CA SER A 186 21.14 10.82 -0.76
C SER A 186 21.40 9.46 -0.09
N VAL A 187 21.18 8.37 -0.83
CA VAL A 187 21.43 7.00 -0.35
C VAL A 187 22.95 6.74 -0.28
N ARG A 188 23.71 7.12 -1.30
CA ARG A 188 25.15 6.99 -1.32
C ARG A 188 25.82 7.75 -0.17
N GLU A 189 25.35 8.94 0.14
CA GLU A 189 25.82 9.73 1.27
C GLU A 189 25.60 9.01 2.60
N ALA A 190 24.38 8.45 2.81
CA ALA A 190 24.08 7.66 4.00
C ALA A 190 24.99 6.42 4.15
N PHE A 191 25.25 5.70 3.05
CA PHE A 191 26.13 4.54 3.07
C PHE A 191 27.60 4.89 3.18
N THR A 192 28.04 6.03 2.66
CA THR A 192 29.41 6.53 2.87
C THR A 192 29.68 6.79 4.34
N GLN A 193 28.69 7.33 5.06
CA GLN A 193 28.83 7.67 6.48
C GLN A 193 28.59 6.48 7.40
N TYR A 194 27.60 5.60 7.11
CA TYR A 194 27.12 4.57 8.02
C TYR A 194 27.10 3.16 7.43
N GLY A 195 27.68 2.93 6.26
CA GLY A 195 27.51 1.67 5.51
C GLY A 195 27.80 0.39 6.28
N SER A 196 28.78 0.41 7.19
CA SER A 196 29.10 -0.74 8.05
C SER A 196 28.06 -1.00 9.17
N GLU A 197 27.15 -0.04 9.42
CA GLU A 197 26.14 -0.12 10.45
C GLU A 197 24.73 -0.34 9.87
N ILE A 198 24.54 -0.18 8.54
CA ILE A 198 23.24 -0.30 7.88
C ILE A 198 22.94 -1.77 7.60
N ALA A 199 21.85 -2.27 8.22
CA ALA A 199 21.34 -3.62 8.02
C ALA A 199 20.60 -3.78 6.69
N CYS A 200 19.78 -2.79 6.34
CA CYS A 200 18.93 -2.87 5.14
C CYS A 200 18.48 -1.50 4.65
N ILE A 201 18.07 -1.49 3.38
CA ILE A 201 17.16 -0.50 2.81
C ILE A 201 15.77 -1.12 2.79
N ILE A 202 14.73 -0.39 3.24
CA ILE A 202 13.33 -0.71 2.98
C ILE A 202 12.73 0.35 2.06
N VAL A 203 12.07 -0.06 0.99
CA VAL A 203 11.51 0.84 -0.03
C VAL A 203 10.18 0.31 -0.56
N GLU A 204 9.20 1.21 -0.74
CA GLU A 204 8.06 0.95 -1.61
C GLU A 204 8.55 1.05 -3.06
N PRO A 205 8.51 -0.02 -3.87
CA PRO A 205 9.03 0.05 -5.25
C PRO A 205 8.22 0.96 -6.16
N VAL A 206 6.95 1.20 -5.83
CA VAL A 206 6.13 2.34 -6.25
C VAL A 206 5.57 2.95 -4.98
N ALA A 207 5.91 4.18 -4.69
CA ALA A 207 5.43 4.83 -3.48
C ALA A 207 3.94 5.12 -3.60
N GLY A 208 3.14 4.57 -2.67
CA GLY A 208 1.68 4.68 -2.65
C GLY A 208 1.13 5.49 -1.47
N ASN A 209 2.01 5.93 -0.56
CA ASN A 209 1.66 6.70 0.64
C ASN A 209 2.06 8.19 0.54
N MET A 210 2.57 8.60 -0.59
CA MET A 210 2.72 9.99 -1.03
C MET A 210 2.03 10.20 -2.39
N ASN A 211 0.82 9.65 -2.52
CA ASN A 211 0.08 9.43 -3.74
C ASN A 211 0.68 8.27 -4.56
N CYS A 212 0.70 8.28 -5.88
CA CYS A 212 1.32 7.22 -6.69
C CYS A 212 2.57 7.78 -7.38
N ILE A 213 3.76 7.42 -6.88
CA ILE A 213 5.03 7.87 -7.46
C ILE A 213 5.86 6.65 -7.86
N PRO A 214 5.99 6.38 -9.17
CA PRO A 214 6.88 5.33 -9.68
C PRO A 214 8.36 5.65 -9.44
N PRO A 215 9.23 4.64 -9.41
CA PRO A 215 10.66 4.85 -9.38
C PRO A 215 11.14 5.43 -10.72
N VAL A 216 12.05 6.39 -10.68
CA VAL A 216 12.72 6.84 -11.91
C VAL A 216 13.65 5.73 -12.42
N PRO A 217 13.92 5.66 -13.74
CA PRO A 217 14.84 4.68 -14.30
C PRO A 217 16.19 4.65 -13.58
N GLY A 218 16.64 3.46 -13.20
CA GLY A 218 17.91 3.25 -12.51
C GLY A 218 17.86 3.37 -10.99
N PHE A 219 16.75 3.85 -10.40
CA PHE A 219 16.66 4.03 -8.94
C PHE A 219 16.70 2.70 -8.18
N LEU A 220 15.80 1.76 -8.51
CA LEU A 220 15.75 0.47 -7.82
C LEU A 220 16.99 -0.38 -8.07
N GLU A 221 17.53 -0.35 -9.29
CA GLU A 221 18.79 -1.01 -9.64
C GLU A 221 19.96 -0.43 -8.86
N GLY A 222 19.99 0.90 -8.68
CA GLY A 222 20.99 1.57 -7.87
C GLY A 222 20.91 1.19 -6.39
N LEU A 223 19.70 1.04 -5.83
CA LEU A 223 19.52 0.55 -4.46
C LEU A 223 20.04 -0.88 -4.30
N ARG A 224 19.76 -1.76 -5.28
CA ARG A 224 20.28 -3.12 -5.28
C ARG A 224 21.81 -3.13 -5.29
N ALA A 225 22.42 -2.34 -6.18
CA ALA A 225 23.87 -2.24 -6.31
C ALA A 225 24.53 -1.73 -5.01
N ILE A 226 23.96 -0.70 -4.37
CA ILE A 226 24.46 -0.18 -3.09
C ILE A 226 24.36 -1.23 -2.00
N CYS A 227 23.24 -1.95 -1.90
CA CYS A 227 23.10 -3.04 -0.92
C CYS A 227 24.16 -4.13 -1.15
N ASP A 228 24.43 -4.52 -2.39
CA ASP A 228 25.44 -5.52 -2.74
C ASP A 228 26.86 -5.05 -2.38
N GLU A 229 27.19 -3.78 -2.66
CA GLU A 229 28.49 -3.17 -2.37
C GLU A 229 28.80 -3.17 -0.87
N PHE A 230 27.81 -2.84 -0.03
CA PHE A 230 28.00 -2.70 1.42
C PHE A 230 27.57 -3.93 2.23
N GLY A 231 27.06 -4.96 1.59
CA GLY A 231 26.55 -6.17 2.28
C GLY A 231 25.33 -5.89 3.15
N ALA A 232 24.50 -4.92 2.79
CA ALA A 232 23.21 -4.65 3.37
C ALA A 232 22.12 -5.42 2.61
N LEU A 233 20.92 -5.60 3.23
CA LEU A 233 19.81 -6.27 2.57
C LEU A 233 18.88 -5.25 1.90
N LEU A 234 18.35 -5.59 0.73
CA LEU A 234 17.27 -4.86 0.08
C LEU A 234 15.93 -5.51 0.44
N ILE A 235 15.06 -4.75 1.11
CA ILE A 235 13.68 -5.13 1.41
C ILE A 235 12.76 -4.35 0.47
N LEU A 236 12.04 -5.04 -0.41
CA LEU A 236 10.95 -4.44 -1.15
C LEU A 236 9.66 -4.56 -0.34
N ASP A 237 9.10 -3.41 0.04
CA ASP A 237 7.79 -3.35 0.64
C ASP A 237 6.73 -3.39 -0.46
N GLU A 238 6.25 -4.60 -0.72
CA GLU A 238 5.21 -4.87 -1.69
C GLU A 238 3.82 -5.08 -1.03
N VAL A 239 3.62 -4.53 0.16
CA VAL A 239 2.32 -4.57 0.84
C VAL A 239 1.23 -3.93 -0.04
N MET A 240 1.56 -2.88 -0.78
CA MET A 240 0.63 -2.23 -1.71
C MET A 240 0.80 -2.73 -3.15
N THR A 241 2.03 -2.87 -3.62
CA THR A 241 2.36 -3.18 -5.03
C THR A 241 2.31 -4.67 -5.37
N GLY A 242 2.46 -5.54 -4.38
CA GLY A 242 2.41 -6.99 -4.54
C GLY A 242 1.08 -7.43 -5.16
N PHE A 243 1.13 -8.18 -6.25
CA PHE A 243 -0.01 -8.62 -7.04
C PHE A 243 -0.90 -7.49 -7.59
N ARG A 244 -0.50 -6.23 -7.45
CA ARG A 244 -1.25 -5.07 -7.97
C ARG A 244 -0.62 -4.45 -9.20
N VAL A 245 0.69 -4.28 -9.19
CA VAL A 245 1.43 -3.73 -10.34
C VAL A 245 1.53 -4.76 -11.46
N SER A 246 1.84 -5.98 -11.10
CA SER A 246 1.82 -7.15 -11.98
C SER A 246 1.57 -8.41 -11.14
N LEU A 247 1.40 -9.56 -11.78
CA LEU A 247 1.28 -10.85 -11.08
C LEU A 247 2.45 -11.10 -10.12
N ARG A 248 3.66 -10.72 -10.52
CA ARG A 248 4.88 -10.88 -9.74
C ARG A 248 5.23 -9.65 -8.89
N GLY A 249 4.26 -8.76 -8.68
CA GLY A 249 4.47 -7.48 -7.98
C GLY A 249 5.31 -6.49 -8.78
N ALA A 250 5.74 -5.42 -8.12
CA ALA A 250 6.62 -4.43 -8.72
C ALA A 250 8.02 -4.99 -9.00
N GLN A 251 8.51 -5.92 -8.16
CA GLN A 251 9.79 -6.60 -8.41
C GLN A 251 9.81 -7.33 -9.76
N GLY A 252 8.69 -7.95 -10.15
CA GLY A 252 8.56 -8.58 -11.48
C GLY A 252 8.47 -7.56 -12.61
N HIS A 253 7.76 -6.46 -12.36
CA HIS A 253 7.58 -5.37 -13.33
C HIS A 253 8.90 -4.63 -13.64
N TYR A 254 9.69 -4.33 -12.61
CA TYR A 254 10.98 -3.62 -12.73
C TYR A 254 12.18 -4.56 -12.82
N ASN A 255 11.99 -5.87 -12.77
CA ASN A 255 13.04 -6.89 -12.83
C ASN A 255 14.11 -6.70 -11.72
N ILE A 256 13.67 -6.51 -10.47
CA ILE A 256 14.54 -6.37 -9.30
C ILE A 256 14.47 -7.65 -8.45
N ASP A 257 15.62 -8.14 -8.00
CA ASP A 257 15.74 -9.28 -7.08
C ASP A 257 16.09 -8.81 -5.65
N PRO A 258 15.09 -8.68 -4.75
CA PRO A 258 15.34 -8.28 -3.37
C PRO A 258 15.87 -9.44 -2.53
N ASP A 259 16.43 -9.12 -1.36
CA ASP A 259 16.77 -10.11 -0.35
C ASP A 259 15.54 -10.54 0.46
N LEU A 260 14.65 -9.59 0.75
CA LEU A 260 13.38 -9.78 1.45
C LEU A 260 12.26 -9.01 0.75
N THR A 261 11.06 -9.56 0.85
CA THR A 261 9.81 -8.94 0.36
C THR A 261 8.77 -8.98 1.46
N THR A 262 8.01 -7.90 1.64
CA THR A 262 6.84 -7.87 2.49
C THR A 262 5.56 -7.77 1.66
N LEU A 263 4.53 -8.52 2.04
CA LEU A 263 3.23 -8.59 1.38
C LEU A 263 2.11 -8.30 2.38
N GLY A 264 0.99 -7.85 1.87
CA GLY A 264 -0.24 -7.61 2.62
C GLY A 264 -1.41 -7.37 1.67
N LYS A 265 -2.44 -6.72 2.15
CA LYS A 265 -3.57 -6.26 1.32
C LYS A 265 -4.16 -7.37 0.42
N ILE A 266 -3.80 -7.43 -0.86
CA ILE A 266 -4.32 -8.38 -1.85
C ILE A 266 -4.13 -9.84 -1.42
N ILE A 267 -3.00 -10.18 -0.79
CA ILE A 267 -2.73 -11.55 -0.32
C ILE A 267 -3.78 -12.05 0.67
N GLY A 268 -4.49 -11.15 1.34
CA GLY A 268 -5.59 -11.47 2.27
C GLY A 268 -6.98 -11.42 1.65
N ALA A 269 -7.12 -10.88 0.44
CA ALA A 269 -8.42 -10.72 -0.24
C ALA A 269 -9.49 -10.04 0.64
N GLY A 270 -9.10 -9.11 1.51
CA GLY A 270 -9.97 -8.44 2.49
C GLY A 270 -9.88 -8.99 3.91
N MET A 271 -9.28 -10.16 4.11
CA MET A 271 -8.98 -10.70 5.43
C MET A 271 -7.65 -10.12 5.97
N PRO A 272 -7.47 -10.03 7.32
CA PRO A 272 -6.25 -9.52 7.92
C PRO A 272 -5.09 -10.51 7.73
N VAL A 273 -4.29 -10.28 6.71
CA VAL A 273 -3.11 -11.08 6.33
C VAL A 273 -1.97 -10.18 5.96
N GLY A 274 -0.78 -10.57 6.33
CA GLY A 274 0.49 -10.12 5.79
C GLY A 274 1.43 -11.31 5.62
N ALA A 275 2.54 -11.09 4.97
CA ALA A 275 3.62 -12.07 4.87
C ALA A 275 4.96 -11.35 4.70
N PHE A 276 6.01 -11.99 5.15
CA PHE A 276 7.37 -11.63 4.76
C PHE A 276 8.11 -12.89 4.33
N GLY A 277 9.04 -12.72 3.44
CA GLY A 277 9.80 -13.83 2.91
C GLY A 277 10.97 -13.32 2.07
N GLY A 278 11.75 -14.23 1.55
CA GLY A 278 12.91 -13.90 0.73
C GLY A 278 13.90 -15.06 0.62
N LYS A 279 15.15 -14.72 0.43
CA LYS A 279 16.24 -15.70 0.23
C LYS A 279 16.33 -16.66 1.42
N LYS A 280 16.34 -17.95 1.13
CA LYS A 280 16.34 -19.02 2.14
C LYS A 280 17.45 -18.81 3.19
N LYS A 281 18.65 -18.43 2.76
CA LYS A 281 19.79 -18.17 3.67
C LYS A 281 19.49 -17.10 4.72
N VAL A 282 18.64 -16.10 4.39
CA VAL A 282 18.21 -15.05 5.31
C VAL A 282 17.06 -15.56 6.19
N MET A 283 16.03 -16.16 5.57
CA MET A 283 14.82 -16.63 6.27
C MET A 283 15.12 -17.72 7.31
N GLN A 284 16.17 -18.52 7.14
CA GLN A 284 16.58 -19.54 8.11
C GLN A 284 17.06 -18.96 9.45
N HIS A 285 17.26 -17.64 9.56
CA HIS A 285 17.54 -16.99 10.84
C HIS A 285 16.28 -16.76 11.70
N ILE A 286 15.08 -16.97 11.13
CA ILE A 286 13.83 -16.89 11.90
C ILE A 286 13.63 -18.15 12.75
N ALA A 287 13.21 -17.97 14.01
CA ALA A 287 12.82 -19.06 14.91
C ALA A 287 11.67 -19.90 14.29
N PRO A 288 11.65 -21.23 14.46
CA PRO A 288 12.53 -22.05 15.33
C PRO A 288 13.86 -22.47 14.71
N THR A 289 14.11 -22.16 13.43
CA THR A 289 15.33 -22.57 12.74
C THR A 289 16.53 -21.73 13.19
N GLY A 290 16.33 -20.43 13.36
CA GLY A 290 17.36 -19.48 13.80
C GLY A 290 16.95 -18.71 15.07
N PRO A 291 17.79 -17.76 15.51
CA PRO A 291 17.59 -17.07 16.79
C PRO A 291 16.62 -15.87 16.72
N VAL A 292 16.25 -15.38 15.54
CA VAL A 292 15.40 -14.20 15.40
C VAL A 292 13.95 -14.56 15.67
N TYR A 293 13.37 -13.98 16.72
CA TYR A 293 12.04 -14.33 17.18
C TYR A 293 10.94 -13.57 16.41
N GLN A 294 9.91 -14.32 16.00
CA GLN A 294 8.63 -13.82 15.48
C GLN A 294 7.55 -14.85 15.81
N ALA A 295 6.38 -14.40 16.25
CA ALA A 295 5.24 -15.27 16.55
C ALA A 295 3.93 -14.50 16.28
N GLY A 296 2.84 -15.25 16.05
CA GLY A 296 1.49 -14.69 15.90
C GLY A 296 0.44 -15.78 16.10
N THR A 297 -0.44 -15.60 17.06
CA THR A 297 -1.50 -16.56 17.39
C THR A 297 -2.40 -16.89 16.20
N LEU A 298 -2.74 -15.89 15.38
CA LEU A 298 -3.64 -16.01 14.24
C LEU A 298 -2.92 -16.05 12.89
N SER A 299 -1.57 -16.05 12.89
CA SER A 299 -0.80 -16.13 11.66
C SER A 299 -1.08 -17.43 10.92
N GLY A 300 -1.48 -17.34 9.66
CA GLY A 300 -1.80 -18.51 8.84
C GLY A 300 -3.16 -19.14 9.18
N ASN A 301 -4.09 -18.41 9.83
CA ASN A 301 -5.40 -18.99 10.14
C ASN A 301 -6.14 -19.45 8.87
N PRO A 302 -6.90 -20.55 8.95
CA PRO A 302 -7.45 -21.22 7.77
C PRO A 302 -8.44 -20.37 6.97
N VAL A 303 -9.18 -19.48 7.62
CA VAL A 303 -10.18 -18.63 6.94
C VAL A 303 -9.46 -17.58 6.07
N ALA A 304 -8.45 -16.94 6.63
CA ALA A 304 -7.66 -15.94 5.89
C ALA A 304 -6.82 -16.60 4.77
N MET A 305 -6.26 -17.79 5.03
CA MET A 305 -5.54 -18.55 3.99
C MET A 305 -6.45 -18.97 2.85
N ALA A 306 -7.70 -19.38 3.15
CA ALA A 306 -8.68 -19.73 2.11
C ALA A 306 -9.03 -18.53 1.21
N ALA A 307 -9.23 -17.36 1.81
CA ALA A 307 -9.48 -16.14 1.05
C ALA A 307 -8.30 -15.79 0.14
N GLY A 308 -7.09 -15.76 0.72
CA GLY A 308 -5.87 -15.42 -0.01
C GLY A 308 -5.54 -16.41 -1.13
N LEU A 309 -5.66 -17.72 -0.86
CA LEU A 309 -5.39 -18.74 -1.87
C LEU A 309 -6.39 -18.64 -3.04
N ALA A 310 -7.68 -18.44 -2.76
CA ALA A 310 -8.70 -18.23 -3.79
C ALA A 310 -8.41 -16.96 -4.62
N MET A 311 -7.96 -15.88 -3.97
CA MET A 311 -7.50 -14.67 -4.68
C MET A 311 -6.33 -14.99 -5.62
N LEU A 312 -5.27 -15.59 -5.10
CA LEU A 312 -4.06 -15.87 -5.90
C LEU A 312 -4.33 -16.82 -7.06
N ASP A 313 -5.24 -17.79 -6.91
CA ASP A 313 -5.67 -18.67 -8.00
C ASP A 313 -6.35 -17.88 -9.12
N LEU A 314 -7.23 -16.95 -8.78
CA LEU A 314 -7.93 -16.10 -9.77
C LEU A 314 -6.95 -15.14 -10.48
N LEU A 315 -5.90 -14.67 -9.81
CA LEU A 315 -4.90 -13.78 -10.42
C LEU A 315 -4.04 -14.45 -11.49
N LEU A 316 -4.07 -15.78 -11.61
CA LEU A 316 -3.35 -16.52 -12.65
C LEU A 316 -4.05 -16.49 -14.01
N GLU A 317 -5.26 -15.94 -14.10
CA GLU A 317 -6.00 -15.83 -15.37
C GLU A 317 -5.20 -15.02 -16.41
N PRO A 318 -4.98 -15.56 -17.61
CA PRO A 318 -4.26 -14.87 -18.66
C PRO A 318 -4.94 -13.56 -19.07
N GLY A 319 -4.14 -12.50 -19.26
CA GLY A 319 -4.63 -11.19 -19.71
C GLY A 319 -5.26 -10.32 -18.60
N LEU A 320 -5.36 -10.82 -17.35
CA LEU A 320 -5.94 -10.08 -16.24
C LEU A 320 -5.23 -8.74 -16.02
N TYR A 321 -3.91 -8.76 -15.98
CA TYR A 321 -3.11 -7.54 -15.73
C TYR A 321 -3.09 -6.58 -16.90
N ASP A 322 -3.22 -7.08 -18.14
CA ASP A 322 -3.38 -6.23 -19.33
C ASP A 322 -4.69 -5.46 -19.28
N GLN A 323 -5.79 -6.14 -18.90
CA GLN A 323 -7.10 -5.50 -18.69
C GLN A 323 -7.05 -4.47 -17.56
N LEU A 324 -6.45 -4.83 -16.42
CA LEU A 324 -6.33 -3.92 -15.27
C LEU A 324 -5.54 -2.67 -15.64
N SER A 325 -4.40 -2.82 -16.31
CA SER A 325 -3.55 -1.72 -16.75
C SER A 325 -4.26 -0.82 -17.77
N ALA A 326 -4.98 -1.41 -18.73
CA ALA A 326 -5.74 -0.66 -19.72
C ALA A 326 -6.86 0.18 -19.08
N LYS A 327 -7.62 -0.39 -18.13
CA LYS A 327 -8.64 0.34 -17.36
C LYS A 327 -8.03 1.47 -16.53
N THR A 328 -6.88 1.22 -15.91
CA THR A 328 -6.18 2.25 -15.12
C THR A 328 -5.72 3.39 -16.01
N ALA A 329 -5.14 3.10 -17.16
CA ALA A 329 -4.75 4.11 -18.15
C ALA A 329 -5.97 4.91 -18.65
N GLN A 330 -7.10 4.26 -18.92
CA GLN A 330 -8.34 4.92 -19.36
C GLN A 330 -8.84 5.94 -18.33
N VAL A 331 -8.85 5.58 -17.04
CA VAL A 331 -9.24 6.51 -15.96
C VAL A 331 -8.22 7.64 -15.84
N ALA A 332 -6.93 7.34 -15.78
CA ALA A 332 -5.88 8.33 -15.60
C ALA A 332 -5.83 9.34 -16.75
N GLU A 333 -5.78 8.87 -17.99
CA GLU A 333 -5.73 9.75 -19.16
C GLU A 333 -7.06 10.51 -19.35
N GLY A 334 -8.19 9.90 -19.01
CA GLY A 334 -9.50 10.56 -19.03
C GLY A 334 -9.60 11.70 -18.01
N LEU A 335 -9.11 11.52 -16.78
CA LEU A 335 -9.02 12.58 -15.77
C LEU A 335 -8.11 13.72 -16.24
N LYS A 336 -6.96 13.40 -16.83
CA LYS A 336 -6.03 14.39 -17.38
C LYS A 336 -6.65 15.21 -18.49
N ALA A 337 -7.34 14.55 -19.41
CA ALA A 337 -8.03 15.21 -20.52
C ALA A 337 -9.18 16.12 -20.03
N ALA A 338 -9.98 15.65 -19.06
CA ALA A 338 -11.05 16.43 -18.45
C ALA A 338 -10.52 17.67 -17.73
N ALA A 339 -9.43 17.56 -16.96
CA ALA A 339 -8.80 18.69 -16.29
C ALA A 339 -8.26 19.72 -17.31
N ALA A 340 -7.57 19.26 -18.35
CA ALA A 340 -7.02 20.11 -19.40
C ALA A 340 -8.10 20.88 -20.17
N LYS A 341 -9.26 20.25 -20.46
CA LYS A 341 -10.42 20.87 -21.09
C LYS A 341 -10.91 22.10 -20.31
N HIS A 342 -10.79 22.10 -19.00
CA HIS A 342 -11.22 23.19 -18.11
C HIS A 342 -10.07 24.07 -17.62
N GLY A 343 -8.87 23.92 -18.17
CA GLY A 343 -7.71 24.72 -17.80
C GLY A 343 -7.21 24.47 -16.37
N ILE A 344 -7.51 23.29 -15.80
CA ILE A 344 -7.04 22.89 -14.48
C ILE A 344 -5.70 22.17 -14.60
N PRO A 345 -4.62 22.69 -13.98
CA PRO A 345 -3.32 22.03 -13.99
C PRO A 345 -3.38 20.74 -13.18
N LEU A 346 -3.02 19.62 -13.82
CA LEU A 346 -3.09 18.29 -13.22
C LEU A 346 -1.96 17.40 -13.75
N ALA A 347 -1.08 16.97 -12.87
CA ALA A 347 -0.15 15.88 -13.14
C ALA A 347 -0.78 14.54 -12.74
N ILE A 348 -0.56 13.50 -13.52
CA ILE A 348 -1.09 12.15 -13.28
C ILE A 348 0.03 11.13 -13.47
N THR A 349 0.05 10.13 -12.59
CA THR A 349 0.90 8.95 -12.68
C THR A 349 0.06 7.70 -12.51
N TYR A 350 0.46 6.60 -13.14
CA TYR A 350 -0.19 5.30 -12.95
C TYR A 350 0.75 4.16 -13.28
N VAL A 351 0.54 3.01 -12.63
CA VAL A 351 1.25 1.76 -12.90
C VAL A 351 0.40 0.57 -12.44
N GLY A 352 0.25 -0.44 -13.29
CA GLY A 352 -0.62 -1.58 -12.99
C GLY A 352 -2.04 -1.13 -12.65
N GLY A 353 -2.54 -1.54 -11.49
CA GLY A 353 -3.85 -1.15 -10.96
C GLY A 353 -3.83 0.04 -10.00
N MET A 354 -2.79 0.87 -10.03
CA MET A 354 -2.63 2.06 -9.18
C MET A 354 -2.56 3.32 -10.03
N PHE A 355 -3.14 4.41 -9.54
CA PHE A 355 -3.00 5.72 -10.14
C PHE A 355 -2.94 6.81 -9.07
N GLY A 356 -2.43 7.97 -9.46
CA GLY A 356 -2.38 9.15 -8.62
C GLY A 356 -2.53 10.41 -9.45
N PHE A 357 -3.09 11.45 -8.84
CA PHE A 357 -3.22 12.76 -9.48
C PHE A 357 -2.86 13.87 -8.51
N PHE A 358 -2.26 14.93 -9.06
CA PHE A 358 -1.73 16.06 -8.31
C PHE A 358 -2.18 17.35 -8.95
N PHE A 359 -2.80 18.23 -8.17
CA PHE A 359 -3.13 19.59 -8.62
C PHE A 359 -1.87 20.46 -8.58
N THR A 360 -1.18 20.56 -9.69
CA THR A 360 0.10 21.24 -9.81
C THR A 360 0.40 21.62 -11.26
N ASP A 361 1.19 22.68 -11.44
CA ASP A 361 1.76 23.06 -12.74
C ASP A 361 3.07 22.31 -13.07
N GLU A 362 3.62 21.53 -12.13
CA GLU A 362 4.79 20.73 -12.39
C GLU A 362 4.48 19.62 -13.39
N PRO A 363 5.31 19.40 -14.40
CA PRO A 363 5.04 18.41 -15.45
C PRO A 363 5.12 16.97 -14.94
N GLU A 364 5.91 16.73 -13.88
CA GLU A 364 6.16 15.42 -13.30
C GLU A 364 6.44 15.55 -11.80
N ILE A 365 5.88 14.62 -11.03
CA ILE A 365 6.10 14.50 -9.59
C ILE A 365 6.89 13.21 -9.32
N THR A 366 8.09 13.35 -8.78
CA THR A 366 9.00 12.23 -8.50
C THR A 366 9.47 12.18 -7.05
N ARG A 367 9.21 13.22 -6.25
CA ARG A 367 9.72 13.37 -4.87
C ARG A 367 8.62 13.89 -3.93
N TYR A 368 8.74 13.54 -2.66
CA TYR A 368 7.80 13.95 -1.62
C TYR A 368 7.67 15.48 -1.48
N GLU A 369 8.78 16.21 -1.61
CA GLU A 369 8.77 17.68 -1.53
C GLU A 369 7.84 18.31 -2.57
N GLN A 370 7.80 17.79 -3.81
CA GLN A 370 6.89 18.26 -4.85
C GLN A 370 5.43 17.99 -4.48
N VAL A 371 5.14 16.82 -3.87
CA VAL A 371 3.78 16.50 -3.40
C VAL A 371 3.29 17.50 -2.36
N THR A 372 4.17 17.92 -1.44
CA THR A 372 3.80 18.89 -0.39
C THR A 372 3.50 20.30 -0.91
N ARG A 373 3.91 20.62 -2.14
CA ARG A 373 3.66 21.90 -2.82
C ARG A 373 2.39 21.90 -3.67
N CYS A 374 1.74 20.75 -3.85
CA CYS A 374 0.50 20.64 -4.63
C CYS A 374 -0.66 21.40 -3.97
N ASP A 375 -1.64 21.81 -4.78
CA ASP A 375 -2.83 22.55 -4.31
C ASP A 375 -3.79 21.63 -3.55
N MET A 376 -3.57 21.54 -2.23
CA MET A 376 -4.37 20.71 -1.33
C MET A 376 -5.81 21.23 -1.17
N GLU A 377 -6.05 22.53 -1.28
CA GLU A 377 -7.39 23.08 -1.16
C GLU A 377 -8.24 22.76 -2.40
N ARG A 378 -7.62 22.78 -3.58
CA ARG A 378 -8.27 22.32 -4.81
C ARG A 378 -8.57 20.83 -4.77
N PHE A 379 -7.67 20.02 -4.21
CA PHE A 379 -7.93 18.60 -3.98
C PHE A 379 -9.15 18.37 -3.09
N LYS A 380 -9.26 19.08 -1.96
CA LYS A 380 -10.41 18.95 -1.03
C LYS A 380 -11.72 19.30 -1.73
N ARG A 381 -11.75 20.38 -2.49
CA ARG A 381 -12.93 20.77 -3.27
C ARG A 381 -13.29 19.70 -4.30
N PHE A 382 -12.32 19.21 -5.06
CA PHE A 382 -12.51 18.14 -6.04
C PHE A 382 -13.04 16.86 -5.40
N TYR A 383 -12.44 16.45 -4.29
CA TYR A 383 -12.87 15.27 -3.53
C TYR A 383 -14.37 15.31 -3.18
N HIS A 384 -14.83 16.42 -2.60
CA HIS A 384 -16.24 16.57 -2.22
C HIS A 384 -17.18 16.61 -3.42
N LEU A 385 -16.80 17.29 -4.49
CA LEU A 385 -17.57 17.31 -5.72
C LEU A 385 -17.68 15.89 -6.32
N MET A 386 -16.62 15.13 -6.38
CA MET A 386 -16.65 13.74 -6.86
C MET A 386 -17.49 12.84 -5.95
N LEU A 387 -17.41 13.02 -4.63
CA LEU A 387 -18.24 12.27 -3.68
C LEU A 387 -19.75 12.58 -3.88
N GLU A 388 -20.12 13.83 -4.14
CA GLU A 388 -21.50 14.24 -4.48
C GLU A 388 -21.98 13.62 -5.81
N GLU A 389 -21.08 13.41 -6.75
CA GLU A 389 -21.37 12.76 -8.04
C GLU A 389 -21.35 11.21 -7.95
N GLY A 390 -21.20 10.64 -6.73
CA GLY A 390 -21.22 9.19 -6.51
C GLY A 390 -19.89 8.49 -6.83
N VAL A 391 -18.76 9.18 -6.70
CA VAL A 391 -17.41 8.63 -6.88
C VAL A 391 -16.62 8.77 -5.58
N TYR A 392 -16.16 7.66 -5.01
CA TYR A 392 -15.45 7.63 -3.75
C TYR A 392 -13.94 7.52 -3.98
N LEU A 393 -13.25 8.65 -3.91
CA LEU A 393 -11.79 8.75 -3.94
C LEU A 393 -11.20 8.63 -2.52
N ALA A 394 -9.89 8.51 -2.41
CA ALA A 394 -9.24 8.56 -1.10
C ALA A 394 -9.40 9.95 -0.45
N PRO A 395 -9.78 10.04 0.84
CA PRO A 395 -9.95 11.33 1.54
C PRO A 395 -8.61 11.95 1.96
N SER A 396 -7.62 11.87 1.11
CA SER A 396 -6.28 12.44 1.31
C SER A 396 -5.56 12.56 -0.04
N ALA A 397 -4.95 13.71 -0.29
CA ALA A 397 -4.11 13.93 -1.47
C ALA A 397 -2.81 13.11 -1.46
N TYR A 398 -2.48 12.46 -0.35
CA TYR A 398 -1.29 11.63 -0.19
C TYR A 398 -1.56 10.15 -0.45
N GLU A 399 -2.77 9.76 -0.81
CA GLU A 399 -3.13 8.36 -1.04
C GLU A 399 -3.30 8.07 -2.53
N ALA A 400 -2.79 6.93 -2.97
CA ALA A 400 -3.03 6.41 -4.32
C ALA A 400 -4.49 5.97 -4.49
N GLY A 401 -5.00 6.05 -5.71
CA GLY A 401 -6.25 5.42 -6.12
C GLY A 401 -6.01 4.01 -6.65
N PHE A 402 -7.03 3.16 -6.53
CA PHE A 402 -6.97 1.76 -6.91
C PHE A 402 -8.09 1.39 -7.87
N LEU A 403 -7.75 0.77 -8.97
CA LEU A 403 -8.70 0.12 -9.86
C LEU A 403 -8.87 -1.35 -9.48
N SER A 404 -10.07 -1.86 -9.72
CA SER A 404 -10.35 -3.29 -9.68
C SER A 404 -10.84 -3.77 -11.05
N LEU A 405 -10.83 -5.07 -11.27
CA LEU A 405 -11.41 -5.66 -12.48
C LEU A 405 -12.92 -5.51 -12.55
N ALA A 406 -13.59 -5.25 -11.42
CA ALA A 406 -15.01 -4.99 -11.36
C ALA A 406 -15.41 -3.61 -11.92
N HIS A 407 -14.47 -2.67 -12.07
CA HIS A 407 -14.74 -1.42 -12.80
C HIS A 407 -14.93 -1.74 -14.28
N GLY A 408 -16.17 -1.73 -14.74
CA GLY A 408 -16.53 -1.87 -16.15
C GLY A 408 -16.57 -0.52 -16.88
N ASP A 409 -16.98 -0.56 -18.14
CA ASP A 409 -17.09 0.65 -18.97
C ASP A 409 -18.07 1.66 -18.34
N GLN A 410 -19.18 1.17 -17.78
CA GLN A 410 -20.19 2.02 -17.14
C GLN A 410 -19.62 2.80 -15.94
N GLU A 411 -18.85 2.17 -15.07
CA GLU A 411 -18.23 2.80 -13.90
C GLU A 411 -17.17 3.82 -14.31
N ILE A 412 -16.37 3.48 -15.32
CA ILE A 412 -15.33 4.37 -15.85
C ILE A 412 -15.96 5.58 -16.56
N GLU A 413 -16.95 5.38 -17.43
CA GLU A 413 -17.69 6.46 -18.11
C GLU A 413 -18.36 7.40 -17.11
N HIS A 414 -19.03 6.82 -16.08
CA HIS A 414 -19.64 7.62 -15.00
C HIS A 414 -18.59 8.48 -14.30
N THR A 415 -17.45 7.88 -13.92
CA THR A 415 -16.36 8.59 -13.24
C THR A 415 -15.80 9.74 -14.07
N LEU A 416 -15.55 9.51 -15.35
CA LEU A 416 -15.00 10.54 -16.23
C LEU A 416 -16.00 11.67 -16.52
N ALA A 417 -17.29 11.34 -16.68
CA ALA A 417 -18.35 12.33 -16.82
C ALA A 417 -18.54 13.16 -15.53
N ALA A 418 -18.45 12.53 -14.36
CA ALA A 418 -18.46 13.22 -13.06
C ALA A 418 -17.26 14.16 -12.93
N ALA A 419 -16.05 13.68 -13.27
CA ALA A 419 -14.85 14.48 -13.23
C ALA A 419 -14.91 15.72 -14.15
N ASP A 420 -15.43 15.57 -15.37
CA ASP A 420 -15.62 16.70 -16.30
C ASP A 420 -16.52 17.80 -15.69
N ARG A 421 -17.65 17.40 -15.07
CA ARG A 421 -18.53 18.35 -14.35
C ARG A 421 -17.84 18.99 -13.14
N CYS A 422 -17.07 18.22 -12.40
CA CYS A 422 -16.35 18.70 -11.23
C CYS A 422 -15.24 19.68 -11.61
N PHE A 423 -14.45 19.40 -12.65
CA PHE A 423 -13.45 20.35 -13.15
C PHE A 423 -14.07 21.64 -13.68
N ALA A 424 -15.21 21.57 -14.36
CA ALA A 424 -15.95 22.77 -14.77
C ALA A 424 -16.33 23.66 -13.56
N LYS A 425 -16.81 23.04 -12.46
CA LYS A 425 -17.12 23.76 -11.20
C LYS A 425 -15.88 24.30 -10.48
N LEU A 426 -14.71 23.70 -10.68
CA LEU A 426 -13.45 24.18 -10.10
C LEU A 426 -12.83 25.35 -10.86
N ALA A 427 -13.12 25.45 -12.16
CA ALA A 427 -12.60 26.51 -13.04
C ALA A 427 -13.36 27.83 -12.89
N GLY A 428 -14.62 27.79 -12.45
CA GLY A 428 -15.48 28.97 -12.20
C GLY A 428 -15.43 29.45 -10.77
#